data_2b83317e728072826efbe3d9ab731c42
#
_entry.id   2b83317e728072826efbe3d9ab731c42
#
_cell.length_a   1.000
_cell.length_b   1.000
_cell.length_c   1.000
_cell.angle_alpha   90.00
_cell.angle_beta   90.00
_cell.angle_gamma   90.00
#
_symmetry.space_group_name_H-M   'P 1'
#
loop_
_entity.id
_entity.type
_entity.pdbx_description
1 polymer ?
#
loop_
_entity_poly.entity_id
_entity_poly.type
_entity_poly.pdbx_seq_one_letter_code
_entity_poly.pdbx_strand_id
1 'polypeptide(L)'
;MINQSTTGKKDFTITYFGFHGRASAMCMMLEKAGASWEKNVLTFPQWGEMKKKQGGGLPVVHLKDGTMLSESVPTAKCIAKMNGFYPEDPLLAHRCDFTVNAFTEANNALFDAI
;
A
#
# COMPACT_ATOMS: atom_id res chain seq x y z
N MET A 1 -13.58 -1.99 10.40
CA MET A 1 -13.93 -0.60 10.71
C MET A 1 -12.65 0.24 10.83
N ILE A 2 -12.76 1.48 10.50
CA ILE A 2 -11.62 2.37 10.63
C ILE A 2 -11.48 2.79 12.08
N ASN A 3 -10.29 2.62 12.60
CA ASN A 3 -10.01 3.08 13.95
C ASN A 3 -9.67 4.57 13.90
N GLN A 4 -10.67 5.39 14.08
CA GLN A 4 -10.53 6.85 13.95
C GLN A 4 -9.55 7.42 14.97
N SER A 5 -9.48 6.83 16.15
CA SER A 5 -8.63 7.36 17.19
C SER A 5 -7.14 7.19 16.89
N THR A 6 -6.78 6.20 16.06
CA THR A 6 -5.38 5.95 15.75
C THR A 6 -4.95 6.53 14.41
N THR A 7 -5.90 6.82 13.50
CA THR A 7 -5.60 7.24 12.15
C THR A 7 -4.64 8.43 12.10
N GLY A 8 -4.88 9.47 12.84
CA GLY A 8 -4.01 10.64 12.85
C GLY A 8 -2.74 10.48 13.68
N LYS A 9 -2.56 9.34 14.35
CA LYS A 9 -1.44 9.14 15.27
C LYS A 9 -0.33 8.29 14.70
N LYS A 10 -0.64 7.43 13.74
CA LYS A 10 0.36 6.61 13.08
C LYS A 10 0.90 7.36 11.87
N ASP A 11 2.17 7.13 11.56
CA ASP A 11 2.77 7.77 10.39
C ASP A 11 2.18 7.22 9.10
N PHE A 12 1.81 5.95 9.10
CA PHE A 12 1.23 5.29 7.94
C PHE A 12 0.01 4.46 8.34
N THR A 13 -1.09 4.62 7.63
CA THR A 13 -2.26 3.75 7.80
C THR A 13 -2.57 3.14 6.45
N ILE A 14 -2.45 1.81 6.34
CA ILE A 14 -2.72 1.09 5.10
C ILE A 14 -4.12 0.52 5.18
N THR A 15 -5.00 0.93 4.26
CA THR A 15 -6.37 0.42 4.18
C THR A 15 -6.43 -0.65 3.09
N TYR A 16 -6.81 -1.84 3.46
CA TYR A 16 -6.90 -2.98 2.55
C TYR A 16 -7.80 -4.05 3.15
N PHE A 17 -7.98 -5.14 2.41
CA PHE A 17 -8.74 -6.30 2.90
C PHE A 17 -7.92 -7.12 3.89
N GLY A 18 -8.56 -8.14 4.48
CA GLY A 18 -7.94 -8.97 5.51
C GLY A 18 -7.02 -10.06 4.97
N PHE A 19 -6.43 -9.86 3.80
CA PHE A 19 -5.44 -10.80 3.26
C PHE A 19 -4.24 -10.02 2.75
N HIS A 20 -3.18 -10.72 2.35
CA HIS A 20 -1.94 -10.06 1.98
C HIS A 20 -2.04 -9.26 0.68
N GLY A 21 -2.28 -9.94 -0.43
CA GLY A 21 -2.51 -9.30 -1.71
C GLY A 21 -1.55 -8.17 -2.05
N ARG A 22 -2.10 -7.10 -2.57
CA ARG A 22 -1.30 -5.96 -3.06
C ARG A 22 -0.72 -5.10 -1.95
N ALA A 23 -1.16 -5.27 -0.71
CA ALA A 23 -0.63 -4.47 0.41
C ALA A 23 0.54 -5.14 1.11
N SER A 24 0.82 -6.40 0.80
CA SER A 24 1.81 -7.19 1.53
C SER A 24 3.18 -6.54 1.58
N ALA A 25 3.70 -6.11 0.45
CA ALA A 25 5.04 -5.52 0.39
C ALA A 25 5.14 -4.25 1.23
N MET A 26 4.10 -3.43 1.19
CA MET A 26 4.07 -2.20 1.99
C MET A 26 4.12 -2.50 3.47
N CYS A 27 3.31 -3.45 3.91
CA CYS A 27 3.28 -3.86 5.31
C CYS A 27 4.64 -4.39 5.76
N MET A 28 5.26 -5.22 4.93
CA MET A 28 6.56 -5.80 5.25
C MET A 28 7.65 -4.73 5.34
N MET A 29 7.65 -3.78 4.44
CA MET A 29 8.62 -2.68 4.47
C MET A 29 8.47 -1.83 5.73
N LEU A 30 7.24 -1.49 6.08
CA LEU A 30 6.99 -0.67 7.26
C LEU A 30 7.35 -1.40 8.54
N GLU A 31 7.05 -2.69 8.60
CA GLU A 31 7.42 -3.51 9.76
C GLU A 31 8.95 -3.62 9.87
N LYS A 32 9.61 -3.89 8.77
CA LYS A 32 11.07 -4.02 8.76
C LYS A 32 11.76 -2.72 9.13
N ALA A 33 11.20 -1.60 8.72
CA ALA A 33 11.77 -0.28 9.02
C ALA A 33 11.52 0.16 10.47
N GLY A 34 10.67 -0.55 11.20
CA GLY A 34 10.28 -0.12 12.53
C GLY A 34 9.40 1.13 12.51
N ALA A 35 8.70 1.36 11.41
CA ALA A 35 7.87 2.55 11.26
C ALA A 35 6.63 2.49 12.15
N SER A 36 6.08 3.65 12.43
CA SER A 36 4.80 3.75 13.15
C SER A 36 3.69 3.55 12.11
N TRP A 37 3.05 2.39 12.14
CA TRP A 37 2.06 2.07 11.11
C TRP A 37 0.96 1.15 11.65
N GLU A 38 -0.15 1.13 10.96
CA GLU A 38 -1.24 0.20 11.25
C GLU A 38 -1.95 -0.16 9.96
N LYS A 39 -2.62 -1.31 9.99
CA LYS A 39 -3.44 -1.76 8.87
C LYS A 39 -4.90 -1.61 9.25
N ASN A 40 -5.62 -0.88 8.40
CA ASN A 40 -7.07 -0.72 8.54
C ASN A 40 -7.73 -1.74 7.62
N VAL A 41 -8.29 -2.80 8.21
CA VAL A 41 -8.87 -3.91 7.45
C VAL A 41 -10.32 -3.64 7.14
N LEU A 42 -10.68 -3.73 5.87
CA LEU A 42 -12.07 -3.57 5.43
C LEU A 42 -12.65 -4.91 5.01
N THR A 43 -13.94 -5.07 5.25
CA THR A 43 -14.71 -6.15 4.63
C THR A 43 -15.12 -5.71 3.22
N PHE A 44 -15.52 -6.67 2.39
CA PHE A 44 -16.00 -6.32 1.05
C PHE A 44 -17.21 -5.38 1.08
N PRO A 45 -18.21 -5.60 1.95
CA PRO A 45 -19.31 -4.62 2.05
C PRO A 45 -18.85 -3.23 2.45
N GLN A 46 -17.92 -3.12 3.39
CA GLN A 46 -17.37 -1.82 3.78
C GLN A 46 -16.68 -1.13 2.62
N TRP A 47 -15.93 -1.88 1.83
CA TRP A 47 -15.28 -1.33 0.66
C TRP A 47 -16.31 -0.89 -0.38
N GLY A 48 -17.39 -1.67 -0.56
CA GLY A 48 -18.45 -1.31 -1.49
C GLY A 48 -19.04 0.07 -1.20
N GLU A 49 -19.27 0.39 0.08
CA GLU A 49 -19.77 1.70 0.47
C GLU A 49 -18.73 2.79 0.29
N MET A 50 -17.50 2.50 0.68
CA MET A 50 -16.40 3.46 0.58
C MET A 50 -16.10 3.80 -0.88
N LYS A 51 -16.15 2.81 -1.76
CA LYS A 51 -15.88 2.98 -3.19
C LYS A 51 -16.86 3.94 -3.85
N LYS A 52 -18.11 3.93 -3.43
CA LYS A 52 -19.12 4.83 -3.96
C LYS A 52 -18.77 6.29 -3.73
N LYS A 53 -18.12 6.58 -2.60
CA LYS A 53 -17.76 7.94 -2.22
C LYS A 53 -16.37 8.33 -2.76
N GLN A 54 -15.44 7.42 -2.69
CA GLN A 54 -14.03 7.68 -2.96
C GLN A 54 -13.60 7.33 -4.38
N GLY A 55 -14.16 6.25 -4.93
CA GLY A 55 -13.72 5.71 -6.20
C GLY A 55 -12.39 4.98 -6.06
N GLY A 56 -11.77 4.65 -7.20
CA GLY A 56 -10.48 4.01 -7.23
C GLY A 56 -10.47 2.59 -6.69
N GLY A 57 -9.33 2.17 -6.18
CA GLY A 57 -9.12 0.83 -5.66
C GLY A 57 -8.35 0.82 -4.36
N LEU A 58 -8.07 -0.37 -3.87
CA LEU A 58 -7.25 -0.59 -2.70
C LEU A 58 -5.98 -1.32 -3.11
N PRO A 59 -4.86 -1.16 -2.38
CA PRO A 59 -4.73 -0.45 -1.11
C PRO A 59 -4.64 1.07 -1.29
N VAL A 60 -4.98 1.80 -0.24
CA VAL A 60 -4.64 3.22 -0.12
C VAL A 60 -3.90 3.41 1.19
N VAL A 61 -3.02 4.39 1.21
CA VAL A 61 -2.23 4.68 2.40
C VAL A 61 -2.47 6.12 2.79
N HIS A 62 -2.78 6.32 4.05
CA HIS A 62 -2.91 7.65 4.61
C HIS A 62 -1.70 7.97 5.46
N LEU A 63 -1.09 9.11 5.21
CA LEU A 63 0.00 9.61 6.03
C LEU A 63 -0.58 10.37 7.21
N LYS A 64 0.26 10.61 8.20
CA LYS A 64 -0.16 11.26 9.43
C LYS A 64 -0.78 12.64 9.20
N ASP A 65 -0.31 13.36 8.18
CA ASP A 65 -0.81 14.70 7.86
C ASP A 65 -2.09 14.68 7.02
N GLY A 66 -2.63 13.51 6.72
CA GLY A 66 -3.83 13.38 5.93
C GLY A 66 -3.60 13.13 4.45
N THR A 67 -2.35 13.19 3.99
CA THR A 67 -2.03 12.89 2.59
C THR A 67 -2.45 11.47 2.26
N MET A 68 -3.15 11.30 1.14
CA MET A 68 -3.57 9.97 0.70
C MET A 68 -2.74 9.54 -0.52
N LEU A 69 -2.18 8.35 -0.42
CA LEU A 69 -1.42 7.74 -1.52
C LEU A 69 -2.25 6.59 -2.09
N SER A 70 -2.50 6.63 -3.38
CA SER A 70 -3.26 5.59 -4.06
C SER A 70 -2.47 5.04 -5.22
N GLU A 71 -2.92 3.92 -5.79
CA GLU A 71 -2.22 3.12 -6.79
C GLU A 71 -1.06 2.37 -6.17
N SER A 72 -1.17 1.04 -6.16
CA SER A 72 -0.26 0.20 -5.36
C SER A 72 1.23 0.37 -5.71
N VAL A 73 1.57 0.44 -6.98
CA VAL A 73 3.00 0.51 -7.36
C VAL A 73 3.62 1.85 -6.97
N PRO A 74 3.05 3.00 -7.37
CA PRO A 74 3.63 4.28 -6.94
C PRO A 74 3.63 4.45 -5.43
N THR A 75 2.61 3.95 -4.75
CA THR A 75 2.51 4.04 -3.29
C THR A 75 3.60 3.22 -2.63
N ALA A 76 3.80 1.99 -3.07
CA ALA A 76 4.86 1.13 -2.53
C ALA A 76 6.24 1.75 -2.76
N LYS A 77 6.46 2.32 -3.93
CA LYS A 77 7.71 2.98 -4.25
C LYS A 77 7.94 4.19 -3.34
N CYS A 78 6.90 4.98 -3.11
CA CYS A 78 6.98 6.12 -2.21
C CYS A 78 7.35 5.70 -0.79
N ILE A 79 6.68 4.67 -0.29
CA ILE A 79 6.98 4.12 1.04
C ILE A 79 8.41 3.61 1.10
N ALA A 80 8.86 2.93 0.06
CA ALA A 80 10.23 2.42 -0.01
C ALA A 80 11.25 3.56 0.07
N LYS A 81 11.01 4.63 -0.66
CA LYS A 81 11.89 5.80 -0.63
C LYS A 81 11.91 6.46 0.73
N MET A 82 10.76 6.58 1.37
CA MET A 82 10.66 7.21 2.68
C MET A 82 11.35 6.40 3.77
N ASN A 83 11.54 5.11 3.57
CA ASN A 83 12.09 4.22 4.58
C ASN A 83 13.46 3.65 4.22
N GLY A 84 14.10 4.18 3.19
CA GLY A 84 15.46 3.78 2.83
C GLY A 84 15.59 2.46 2.09
N PHE A 85 14.51 1.97 1.50
CA PHE A 85 14.51 0.71 0.76
C PHE A 85 14.60 0.88 -0.75
N TYR A 86 14.67 2.12 -1.21
CA TYR A 86 14.74 2.37 -2.65
C TYR A 86 16.12 2.89 -3.00
N PRO A 87 16.83 2.27 -3.97
CA PRO A 87 18.19 2.68 -4.28
C PRO A 87 18.24 4.02 -4.98
N GLU A 88 19.29 4.79 -4.67
CA GLU A 88 19.53 6.07 -5.34
C GLU A 88 20.23 5.88 -6.69
N ASP A 89 20.99 4.80 -6.83
CA ASP A 89 21.65 4.49 -8.08
C ASP A 89 20.63 4.19 -9.18
N PRO A 90 20.68 4.91 -10.32
CA PRO A 90 19.64 4.73 -11.36
C PRO A 90 19.53 3.34 -11.93
N LEU A 91 20.65 2.61 -12.04
CA LEU A 91 20.60 1.27 -12.59
C LEU A 91 20.00 0.28 -11.61
N LEU A 92 20.32 0.42 -10.32
CA LEU A 92 19.69 -0.40 -9.29
C LEU A 92 18.20 -0.08 -9.16
N ALA A 93 17.85 1.20 -9.25
CA ALA A 93 16.45 1.62 -9.23
C ALA A 93 15.70 1.00 -10.40
N HIS A 94 16.30 0.96 -11.58
CA HIS A 94 15.69 0.34 -12.74
C HIS A 94 15.42 -1.15 -12.50
N ARG A 95 16.38 -1.86 -11.89
CA ARG A 95 16.19 -3.28 -11.58
C ARG A 95 15.04 -3.49 -10.60
N CYS A 96 14.93 -2.63 -9.60
CA CYS A 96 13.83 -2.69 -8.66
C CYS A 96 12.49 -2.47 -9.37
N ASP A 97 12.43 -1.45 -10.21
CA ASP A 97 11.20 -1.13 -10.95
C ASP A 97 10.83 -2.23 -11.92
N PHE A 98 11.82 -2.81 -12.59
CA PHE A 98 11.59 -3.94 -13.50
C PHE A 98 10.99 -5.13 -12.75
N THR A 99 11.56 -5.46 -11.59
CA THR A 99 11.08 -6.58 -10.78
C THR A 99 9.66 -6.34 -10.29
N VAL A 100 9.39 -5.14 -9.79
CA VAL A 100 8.05 -4.77 -9.32
C VAL A 100 7.04 -4.85 -10.45
N ASN A 101 7.43 -4.37 -11.64
CA ASN A 101 6.55 -4.39 -12.79
C ASN A 101 6.20 -5.82 -13.23
N ALA A 102 7.21 -6.68 -13.29
CA ALA A 102 7.00 -8.08 -13.64
C ALA A 102 6.11 -8.79 -12.62
N PHE A 103 6.34 -8.53 -11.34
CA PHE A 103 5.54 -9.11 -10.28
C PHE A 103 4.09 -8.60 -10.34
N THR A 104 3.91 -7.33 -10.64
CA THR A 104 2.59 -6.72 -10.77
C THR A 104 1.80 -7.33 -11.92
N GLU A 105 2.44 -7.58 -13.06
CA GLU A 105 1.81 -8.21 -14.19
C GLU A 105 1.35 -9.64 -13.84
N ALA A 106 2.20 -10.40 -13.17
CA ALA A 106 1.85 -11.75 -12.72
C ALA A 106 0.68 -11.71 -11.73
N ASN A 107 0.71 -10.76 -10.82
CA ASN A 107 -0.34 -10.59 -9.81
C ASN A 107 -1.67 -10.23 -10.45
N ASN A 108 -1.65 -9.35 -11.44
CA ASN A 108 -2.87 -8.97 -12.16
C ASN A 108 -3.44 -10.17 -12.92
N ALA A 109 -2.59 -10.96 -13.57
CA ALA A 109 -3.04 -12.14 -14.26
C ALA A 109 -3.69 -13.14 -13.30
N LEU A 110 -3.13 -13.29 -12.10
CA LEU A 110 -3.68 -14.19 -11.10
C LEU A 110 -5.07 -13.71 -10.64
N PHE A 111 -5.20 -12.42 -10.34
CA PHE A 111 -6.49 -11.88 -9.92
C PHE A 111 -7.54 -11.96 -11.02
N ASP A 112 -7.15 -11.75 -12.26
CA ASP A 112 -8.08 -11.85 -13.39
C ASP A 112 -8.56 -13.27 -13.62
N ALA A 113 -7.76 -14.26 -13.22
CA ALA A 113 -8.09 -15.67 -13.41
C ALA A 113 -9.03 -16.24 -12.34
N ILE A 114 -9.22 -15.53 -11.25
CA ILE A 114 -10.08 -15.98 -10.13
C ILE A 114 -11.59 -15.70 -10.40
#